data_73c526e1ad3a8d0ad72ae18bdc6b2ae3
#
_entry.id   73c526e1ad3a8d0ad72ae18bdc6b2ae3
#
_cell.length_a   1.000
_cell.length_b   1.000
_cell.length_c   1.000
_cell.angle_alpha   90.00
_cell.angle_beta   90.00
_cell.angle_gamma   90.00
#
_symmetry.space_group_name_H-M   'P 1'
#
loop_
_entity.id
_entity.type
_entity.pdbx_description
1 polymer ?
#
loop_
_entity_poly.entity_id
_entity_poly.type
_entity_poly.pdbx_seq_one_letter_code
_entity_poly.pdbx_strand_id
1 'polypeptide(L)'
;MSSNSTIYDTIIIGAGPAGLSAGLYASRGNLKTLIIEKGIVGGQLQVTHEIENYPGMDHMTGPQISDAMEAQTKRFGCEVITGDPVISVDLESSPKVVKTAKGEFKGHTLIIASGSEHKQLGVPGEKENWGKGVSYCAVCDGAFFKEREVVVVGGGSSAVEEGNFLTKFAKKVTLIHRRDELRAERILQNRFKANPKTDIVWDSVVTKINGGVLGVESVTVKNLKTNEEYDFPCEGVFIYVGLIPNVDFLESKIETDEAGKIKSTIKMETNLPGVFVAGDVRDTVLKQAVTAASDGSLAATMAIAYVESLEDQHLATA
;
A
#
# COMPACT_ATOMS: atom_id res chain seq x y z
N MET A 1 18.20 -29.64 -21.59
CA MET A 1 18.34 -28.29 -22.14
C MET A 1 18.62 -27.38 -20.96
N SER A 2 19.87 -26.91 -20.81
CA SER A 2 20.22 -25.99 -19.73
C SER A 2 19.54 -24.65 -20.02
N SER A 3 18.51 -24.32 -19.23
CA SER A 3 17.95 -22.98 -19.22
C SER A 3 19.06 -22.05 -18.72
N ASN A 4 19.65 -21.27 -19.62
CA ASN A 4 20.48 -20.13 -19.25
C ASN A 4 19.54 -19.14 -18.54
N SER A 5 19.32 -19.35 -17.23
CA SER A 5 18.44 -18.50 -16.44
C SER A 5 19.09 -17.12 -16.37
N THR A 6 18.47 -16.14 -17.01
CA THR A 6 18.88 -14.75 -16.95
C THR A 6 19.08 -14.32 -15.50
N ILE A 7 20.26 -13.80 -15.16
CA ILE A 7 20.50 -13.16 -13.87
C ILE A 7 20.28 -11.65 -14.07
N TYR A 8 19.46 -11.07 -13.23
CA TYR A 8 19.24 -9.63 -13.15
C TYR A 8 20.22 -8.99 -12.18
N ASP A 9 20.58 -7.73 -12.40
CA ASP A 9 21.38 -6.99 -11.43
C ASP A 9 20.52 -6.64 -10.22
N THR A 10 19.25 -6.29 -10.46
CA THR A 10 18.27 -6.07 -9.40
C THR A 10 16.89 -6.62 -9.75
N ILE A 11 16.24 -7.24 -8.77
CA ILE A 11 14.83 -7.60 -8.82
C ILE A 11 14.08 -6.74 -7.81
N ILE A 12 12.92 -6.22 -8.21
CA ILE A 12 12.06 -5.36 -7.40
C ILE A 12 10.73 -6.07 -7.20
N ILE A 13 10.28 -6.23 -5.96
CA ILE A 13 9.00 -6.85 -5.63
C ILE A 13 7.97 -5.76 -5.33
N GLY A 14 6.99 -5.63 -6.22
CA GLY A 14 5.93 -4.63 -6.16
C GLY A 14 6.13 -3.47 -7.14
N ALA A 15 5.06 -3.08 -7.82
CA ALA A 15 5.02 -1.99 -8.80
C ALA A 15 4.17 -0.79 -8.32
N GLY A 16 4.16 -0.52 -7.02
CA GLY A 16 3.67 0.75 -6.47
C GLY A 16 4.68 1.89 -6.69
N PRO A 17 4.43 3.11 -6.18
CA PRO A 17 5.33 4.27 -6.35
C PRO A 17 6.78 3.99 -5.96
N ALA A 18 7.01 3.21 -4.90
CA ALA A 18 8.35 2.82 -4.48
C ALA A 18 9.05 1.94 -5.52
N GLY A 19 8.36 0.87 -5.98
CA GLY A 19 8.94 -0.06 -6.95
C GLY A 19 9.15 0.57 -8.32
N LEU A 20 8.22 1.39 -8.80
CA LEU A 20 8.35 2.11 -10.07
C LEU A 20 9.51 3.11 -10.03
N SER A 21 9.64 3.86 -8.94
CA SER A 21 10.77 4.77 -8.75
C SER A 21 12.10 4.01 -8.66
N ALA A 22 12.13 2.88 -7.93
CA ALA A 22 13.31 2.03 -7.88
C ALA A 22 13.69 1.50 -9.27
N GLY A 23 12.73 0.99 -10.04
CA GLY A 23 12.96 0.51 -11.40
C GLY A 23 13.48 1.59 -12.35
N LEU A 24 12.93 2.80 -12.25
CA LEU A 24 13.40 3.95 -13.02
C LEU A 24 14.87 4.27 -12.72
N TYR A 25 15.23 4.40 -11.44
CA TYR A 25 16.60 4.77 -11.06
C TYR A 25 17.60 3.66 -11.34
N ALA A 26 17.27 2.40 -11.06
CA ALA A 26 18.12 1.25 -11.35
C ALA A 26 18.39 1.12 -12.85
N SER A 27 17.34 1.19 -13.69
CA SER A 27 17.50 1.10 -15.15
C SER A 27 18.24 2.31 -15.74
N ARG A 28 18.06 3.51 -15.20
CA ARG A 28 18.87 4.67 -15.59
C ARG A 28 20.33 4.55 -15.16
N GLY A 29 20.59 3.85 -14.06
CA GLY A 29 21.92 3.45 -13.61
C GLY A 29 22.50 2.25 -14.39
N ASN A 30 21.87 1.87 -15.52
CA ASN A 30 22.29 0.80 -16.41
C ASN A 30 22.23 -0.62 -15.79
N LEU A 31 21.48 -0.80 -14.71
CA LEU A 31 21.24 -2.15 -14.17
C LEU A 31 20.17 -2.87 -15.00
N LYS A 32 20.40 -4.16 -15.26
CA LYS A 32 19.38 -5.05 -15.79
C LYS A 32 18.32 -5.30 -14.70
N THR A 33 17.18 -4.65 -14.85
CA THR A 33 16.17 -4.51 -13.79
C THR A 33 14.89 -5.23 -14.14
N LEU A 34 14.35 -5.99 -13.17
CA LEU A 34 13.04 -6.63 -13.25
C LEU A 34 12.15 -6.17 -12.09
N ILE A 35 10.94 -5.74 -12.40
CA ILE A 35 9.84 -5.54 -11.42
C ILE A 35 8.86 -6.71 -11.52
N ILE A 36 8.48 -7.28 -10.38
CA ILE A 36 7.46 -8.34 -10.29
C ILE A 36 6.28 -7.80 -9.47
N GLU A 37 5.09 -7.78 -10.09
CA GLU A 37 3.85 -7.27 -9.48
C GLU A 37 2.78 -8.38 -9.45
N LYS A 38 2.15 -8.56 -8.27
CA LYS A 38 1.09 -9.56 -8.08
C LYS A 38 -0.19 -9.26 -8.85
N GLY A 39 -0.49 -7.99 -9.04
CA GLY A 39 -1.71 -7.51 -9.67
C GLY A 39 -1.45 -6.58 -10.84
N ILE A 40 -2.06 -5.40 -10.78
CA ILE A 40 -1.86 -4.31 -11.74
C ILE A 40 -0.84 -3.30 -11.19
N VAL A 41 -0.15 -2.62 -12.09
CA VAL A 41 0.85 -1.60 -11.73
C VAL A 41 0.19 -0.42 -11.02
N GLY A 42 0.87 0.13 -10.00
CA GLY A 42 0.44 1.34 -9.28
C GLY A 42 0.18 1.14 -7.79
N GLY A 43 -0.06 -0.10 -7.34
CA GLY A 43 -0.36 -0.38 -5.93
C GLY A 43 -1.53 0.48 -5.41
N GLN A 44 -1.36 1.14 -4.26
CA GLN A 44 -2.43 1.98 -3.66
C GLN A 44 -2.83 3.19 -4.53
N LEU A 45 -2.01 3.64 -5.48
CA LEU A 45 -2.40 4.69 -6.43
C LEU A 45 -3.59 4.28 -7.29
N GLN A 46 -3.72 2.99 -7.66
CA GLN A 46 -4.82 2.52 -8.52
C GLN A 46 -6.21 2.71 -7.89
N VAL A 47 -6.27 2.78 -6.57
CA VAL A 47 -7.51 2.92 -5.81
C VAL A 47 -7.66 4.32 -5.18
N THR A 48 -6.79 5.27 -5.52
CA THR A 48 -6.84 6.66 -5.05
C THR A 48 -7.41 7.57 -6.15
N HIS A 49 -8.54 8.23 -5.85
CA HIS A 49 -9.24 9.04 -6.84
C HIS A 49 -8.49 10.32 -7.20
N GLU A 50 -7.98 11.02 -6.22
CA GLU A 50 -7.40 12.36 -6.38
C GLU A 50 -6.16 12.49 -5.51
N ILE A 51 -5.08 13.02 -6.07
CA ILE A 51 -3.83 13.26 -5.39
C ILE A 51 -3.45 14.72 -5.57
N GLU A 52 -3.47 15.47 -4.47
CA GLU A 52 -3.12 16.90 -4.41
C GLU A 52 -1.78 17.15 -3.74
N ASN A 53 -1.19 16.12 -3.12
CA ASN A 53 -0.02 16.23 -2.26
C ASN A 53 1.25 15.61 -2.85
N TYR A 54 1.29 15.37 -4.17
CA TYR A 54 2.50 14.97 -4.86
C TYR A 54 3.15 16.21 -5.50
N PRO A 55 4.31 16.69 -5.01
CA PRO A 55 4.93 17.92 -5.51
C PRO A 55 5.19 17.88 -7.01
N GLY A 56 4.78 18.93 -7.71
CA GLY A 56 4.92 19.05 -9.17
C GLY A 56 3.80 18.40 -9.99
N MET A 57 2.83 17.80 -9.33
CA MET A 57 1.61 17.26 -9.95
C MET A 57 0.39 17.91 -9.28
N ASP A 58 -0.42 18.61 -10.08
CA ASP A 58 -1.62 19.29 -9.61
C ASP A 58 -2.87 18.56 -10.13
N HIS A 59 -3.79 18.18 -9.25
CA HIS A 59 -5.05 17.51 -9.58
C HIS A 59 -4.95 16.31 -10.51
N MET A 60 -4.12 15.32 -10.14
CA MET A 60 -4.05 14.06 -10.87
C MET A 60 -4.77 12.94 -10.12
N THR A 61 -5.34 12.00 -10.86
CA THR A 61 -5.81 10.74 -10.26
C THR A 61 -4.61 9.83 -9.97
N GLY A 62 -4.77 8.94 -8.98
CA GLY A 62 -3.74 7.96 -8.68
C GLY A 62 -3.37 7.08 -9.89
N PRO A 63 -4.34 6.54 -10.68
CA PRO A 63 -4.04 5.86 -11.95
C PRO A 63 -3.22 6.67 -12.94
N GLN A 64 -3.52 7.97 -13.13
CA GLN A 64 -2.75 8.82 -14.04
C GLN A 64 -1.27 8.95 -13.60
N ILE A 65 -1.02 9.11 -12.30
CA ILE A 65 0.34 9.15 -11.77
C ILE A 65 1.03 7.79 -11.97
N SER A 66 0.33 6.69 -11.70
CA SER A 66 0.83 5.34 -11.88
C SER A 66 1.24 5.07 -13.34
N ASP A 67 0.36 5.41 -14.30
CA ASP A 67 0.62 5.23 -15.73
C ASP A 67 1.83 6.05 -16.19
N ALA A 68 1.95 7.28 -15.70
CA ALA A 68 3.11 8.13 -16.00
C ALA A 68 4.42 7.56 -15.44
N MET A 69 4.40 7.04 -14.20
CA MET A 69 5.57 6.41 -13.58
C MET A 69 5.96 5.12 -14.30
N GLU A 70 4.99 4.27 -14.65
CA GLU A 70 5.23 3.04 -15.40
C GLU A 70 5.84 3.32 -16.78
N ALA A 71 5.23 4.24 -17.53
CA ALA A 71 5.74 4.63 -18.85
C ALA A 71 7.18 5.15 -18.78
N GLN A 72 7.48 5.95 -17.74
CA GLN A 72 8.83 6.47 -17.50
C GLN A 72 9.81 5.34 -17.17
N THR A 73 9.42 4.39 -16.33
CA THR A 73 10.24 3.24 -15.90
C THR A 73 10.56 2.33 -17.11
N LYS A 74 9.57 1.98 -17.91
CA LYS A 74 9.72 1.14 -19.11
C LYS A 74 10.59 1.81 -20.19
N ARG A 75 10.51 3.13 -20.33
CA ARG A 75 11.31 3.89 -21.31
C ARG A 75 12.82 3.71 -21.09
N PHE A 76 13.26 3.42 -19.87
CA PHE A 76 14.67 3.16 -19.56
C PHE A 76 15.04 1.68 -19.56
N GLY A 77 14.16 0.81 -20.07
CA GLY A 77 14.45 -0.61 -20.28
C GLY A 77 14.17 -1.52 -19.07
N CYS A 78 13.48 -1.02 -18.04
CA CYS A 78 13.02 -1.86 -16.95
C CYS A 78 11.98 -2.87 -17.44
N GLU A 79 12.21 -4.14 -17.16
CA GLU A 79 11.23 -5.20 -17.40
C GLU A 79 10.19 -5.22 -16.27
N VAL A 80 8.90 -5.33 -16.61
CA VAL A 80 7.80 -5.36 -15.65
C VAL A 80 6.91 -6.55 -15.93
N ILE A 81 6.80 -7.48 -14.97
CA ILE A 81 5.92 -8.63 -15.01
C ILE A 81 4.74 -8.37 -14.06
N THR A 82 3.52 -8.52 -14.56
CA THR A 82 2.27 -8.33 -13.80
C THR A 82 1.47 -9.62 -13.69
N GLY A 83 0.56 -9.70 -12.70
CA GLY A 83 -0.27 -10.87 -12.45
C GLY A 83 0.57 -12.09 -12.07
N ASP A 84 1.69 -11.89 -11.36
CA ASP A 84 2.61 -12.95 -10.96
C ASP A 84 3.03 -12.76 -9.49
N PRO A 85 2.25 -13.28 -8.53
CA PRO A 85 2.58 -13.12 -7.12
C PRO A 85 3.86 -13.85 -6.73
N VAL A 86 4.73 -13.16 -5.99
CA VAL A 86 5.89 -13.78 -5.35
C VAL A 86 5.40 -14.71 -4.23
N ILE A 87 5.86 -15.95 -4.25
CA ILE A 87 5.49 -17.00 -3.30
C ILE A 87 6.53 -17.10 -2.18
N SER A 88 7.82 -17.07 -2.53
CA SER A 88 8.91 -17.12 -1.56
C SER A 88 10.17 -16.49 -2.14
N VAL A 89 11.11 -16.14 -1.26
CA VAL A 89 12.41 -15.58 -1.62
C VAL A 89 13.51 -16.26 -0.82
N ASP A 90 14.63 -16.56 -1.48
CA ASP A 90 15.88 -16.89 -0.80
C ASP A 90 16.78 -15.65 -0.78
N LEU A 91 16.85 -15.02 0.38
CA LEU A 91 17.57 -13.76 0.60
C LEU A 91 19.05 -13.94 0.92
N GLU A 92 19.49 -15.15 1.27
CA GLU A 92 20.87 -15.44 1.68
C GLU A 92 21.71 -15.98 0.51
N SER A 93 21.08 -16.57 -0.50
CA SER A 93 21.79 -17.05 -1.69
C SER A 93 22.44 -15.92 -2.48
N SER A 94 23.47 -16.25 -3.25
CA SER A 94 24.14 -15.35 -4.20
C SER A 94 24.29 -16.05 -5.55
N PRO A 95 23.55 -15.68 -6.59
CA PRO A 95 22.51 -14.63 -6.62
C PRO A 95 21.29 -15.00 -5.77
N LYS A 96 20.53 -13.98 -5.33
CA LYS A 96 19.25 -14.13 -4.61
C LYS A 96 18.19 -14.74 -5.51
N VAL A 97 17.27 -15.52 -4.95
CA VAL A 97 16.25 -16.25 -5.71
C VAL A 97 14.85 -15.75 -5.34
N VAL A 98 14.05 -15.42 -6.33
CA VAL A 98 12.64 -15.06 -6.19
C VAL A 98 11.80 -16.10 -6.91
N LYS A 99 10.91 -16.77 -6.18
CA LYS A 99 9.97 -17.77 -6.72
C LYS A 99 8.58 -17.17 -6.85
N THR A 100 7.99 -17.34 -8.02
CA THR A 100 6.64 -16.90 -8.33
C THR A 100 5.78 -18.07 -8.82
N ALA A 101 4.51 -17.82 -9.09
CA ALA A 101 3.64 -18.82 -9.67
C ALA A 101 4.06 -19.23 -11.11
N LYS A 102 4.73 -18.32 -11.84
CA LYS A 102 5.14 -18.53 -13.24
C LYS A 102 6.59 -19.00 -13.41
N GLY A 103 7.42 -18.91 -12.36
CA GLY A 103 8.81 -19.33 -12.48
C GLY A 103 9.73 -18.88 -11.35
N GLU A 104 11.02 -19.00 -11.61
CA GLU A 104 12.10 -18.62 -10.69
C GLU A 104 12.98 -17.57 -11.37
N PHE A 105 13.27 -16.49 -10.66
CA PHE A 105 14.11 -15.38 -11.10
C PHE A 105 15.31 -15.23 -10.17
N LYS A 106 16.44 -14.83 -10.73
CA LYS A 106 17.70 -14.65 -9.98
C LYS A 106 18.23 -13.24 -10.15
N GLY A 107 18.65 -12.61 -9.06
CA GLY A 107 19.21 -11.26 -9.08
C GLY A 107 20.35 -11.08 -8.07
N HIS A 108 21.30 -10.20 -8.39
CA HIS A 108 22.39 -9.86 -7.48
C HIS A 108 21.88 -9.08 -6.26
N THR A 109 20.90 -8.23 -6.47
CA THR A 109 20.21 -7.46 -5.41
C THR A 109 18.69 -7.64 -5.46
N LEU A 110 18.03 -7.39 -4.32
CA LEU A 110 16.58 -7.40 -4.19
C LEU A 110 16.10 -6.13 -3.51
N ILE A 111 15.08 -5.48 -4.10
CA ILE A 111 14.38 -4.34 -3.48
C ILE A 111 12.96 -4.78 -3.15
N ILE A 112 12.61 -4.80 -1.85
CA ILE A 112 11.27 -5.15 -1.38
C ILE A 112 10.44 -3.86 -1.33
N ALA A 113 9.50 -3.72 -2.28
CA ALA A 113 8.61 -2.58 -2.44
C ALA A 113 7.14 -3.01 -2.46
N SER A 114 6.82 -4.10 -1.74
CA SER A 114 5.54 -4.81 -1.74
C SER A 114 4.39 -4.05 -1.08
N GLY A 115 4.68 -2.93 -0.40
CA GLY A 115 3.68 -2.06 0.20
C GLY A 115 2.92 -2.69 1.37
N SER A 116 1.67 -2.25 1.55
CA SER A 116 0.80 -2.68 2.65
C SER A 116 -0.64 -2.83 2.17
N GLU A 117 -1.42 -3.67 2.84
CA GLU A 117 -2.86 -3.87 2.61
C GLU A 117 -3.70 -3.32 3.77
N HIS A 118 -4.99 -3.09 3.52
CA HIS A 118 -5.92 -2.59 4.54
C HIS A 118 -6.15 -3.62 5.65
N LYS A 119 -6.04 -3.14 6.89
CA LYS A 119 -6.36 -3.95 8.07
C LYS A 119 -7.86 -4.12 8.21
N GLN A 120 -8.31 -5.35 8.41
CA GLN A 120 -9.70 -5.66 8.73
C GLN A 120 -10.03 -5.24 10.17
N LEU A 121 -11.30 -4.95 10.45
CA LEU A 121 -11.80 -4.73 11.82
C LEU A 121 -11.78 -6.02 12.64
N GLY A 122 -12.03 -7.16 11.98
CA GLY A 122 -12.14 -8.46 12.62
C GLY A 122 -13.44 -8.66 13.39
N VAL A 123 -14.50 -7.95 13.00
CA VAL A 123 -15.81 -8.04 13.67
C VAL A 123 -16.78 -8.97 12.92
N PRO A 124 -17.76 -9.58 13.61
CA PRO A 124 -18.82 -10.34 12.98
C PRO A 124 -19.55 -9.52 11.92
N GLY A 125 -19.84 -10.13 10.77
CA GLY A 125 -20.52 -9.50 9.65
C GLY A 125 -19.61 -8.79 8.65
N GLU A 126 -18.32 -8.57 8.97
CA GLU A 126 -17.41 -7.89 8.07
C GLU A 126 -17.15 -8.70 6.80
N LYS A 127 -16.78 -9.98 6.94
CA LYS A 127 -16.49 -10.87 5.81
C LYS A 127 -17.74 -11.25 5.03
N GLU A 128 -18.83 -11.51 5.72
CA GLU A 128 -20.11 -11.94 5.17
C GLU A 128 -20.75 -10.85 4.29
N ASN A 129 -20.49 -9.59 4.61
CA ASN A 129 -21.01 -8.43 3.87
C ASN A 129 -19.96 -7.79 2.96
N TRP A 130 -18.79 -8.38 2.79
CA TRP A 130 -17.80 -7.86 1.84
C TRP A 130 -18.36 -7.90 0.41
N GLY A 131 -18.30 -6.75 -0.28
CA GLY A 131 -18.93 -6.56 -1.58
C GLY A 131 -20.46 -6.46 -1.56
N LYS A 132 -21.07 -6.52 -0.35
CA LYS A 132 -22.51 -6.34 -0.13
C LYS A 132 -22.80 -5.20 0.86
N GLY A 133 -21.97 -4.17 0.82
CA GLY A 133 -22.06 -3.02 1.71
C GLY A 133 -20.80 -2.77 2.55
N VAL A 134 -19.91 -3.75 2.73
CA VAL A 134 -18.58 -3.53 3.34
C VAL A 134 -17.54 -3.34 2.24
N SER A 135 -16.76 -2.26 2.36
CA SER A 135 -15.69 -1.90 1.41
C SER A 135 -14.45 -1.36 2.13
N TYR A 136 -13.31 -1.43 1.41
CA TYR A 136 -12.02 -0.82 1.78
C TYR A 136 -11.55 0.20 0.74
N CYS A 137 -12.41 0.52 -0.27
CA CYS A 137 -12.07 1.38 -1.39
C CYS A 137 -13.26 2.29 -1.73
N ALA A 138 -13.23 3.53 -1.28
CA ALA A 138 -14.30 4.49 -1.59
C ALA A 138 -14.36 4.82 -3.09
N VAL A 139 -13.23 4.85 -3.76
CA VAL A 139 -13.15 5.13 -5.20
C VAL A 139 -13.78 4.01 -6.02
N CYS A 140 -13.55 2.75 -5.63
CA CYS A 140 -14.09 1.59 -6.33
C CYS A 140 -15.61 1.50 -6.16
N ASP A 141 -16.08 1.68 -4.93
CA ASP A 141 -17.43 1.29 -4.54
C ASP A 141 -18.35 2.47 -4.21
N GLY A 142 -17.81 3.70 -4.04
CA GLY A 142 -18.58 4.85 -3.58
C GLY A 142 -19.80 5.18 -4.46
N ALA A 143 -19.70 4.98 -5.77
CA ALA A 143 -20.79 5.22 -6.71
C ALA A 143 -22.01 4.32 -6.47
N PHE A 144 -21.84 3.12 -5.89
CA PHE A 144 -22.95 2.21 -5.55
C PHE A 144 -23.78 2.71 -4.37
N PHE A 145 -23.26 3.69 -3.62
CA PHE A 145 -23.92 4.26 -2.43
C PHE A 145 -24.55 5.63 -2.69
N LYS A 146 -24.95 5.89 -3.95
CA LYS A 146 -25.63 7.14 -4.32
C LYS A 146 -26.91 7.30 -3.50
N GLU A 147 -27.06 8.50 -2.87
CA GLU A 147 -28.19 8.89 -2.00
C GLU A 147 -28.40 7.97 -0.78
N ARG A 148 -27.37 7.21 -0.38
CA ARG A 148 -27.40 6.31 0.80
C ARG A 148 -26.64 6.92 1.97
N GLU A 149 -26.91 6.40 3.17
CA GLU A 149 -26.18 6.75 4.39
C GLU A 149 -25.08 5.72 4.63
N VAL A 150 -23.84 6.18 4.74
CA VAL A 150 -22.67 5.31 4.90
C VAL A 150 -21.86 5.67 6.13
N VAL A 151 -21.20 4.66 6.69
CA VAL A 151 -20.28 4.77 7.80
C VAL A 151 -18.85 4.61 7.29
N VAL A 152 -17.96 5.45 7.80
CA VAL A 152 -16.50 5.31 7.65
C VAL A 152 -15.90 4.98 9.00
N VAL A 153 -15.13 3.91 9.11
CA VAL A 153 -14.47 3.52 10.35
C VAL A 153 -12.99 3.85 10.27
N GLY A 154 -12.55 4.78 11.12
CA GLY A 154 -11.15 5.20 11.14
C GLY A 154 -10.93 6.57 11.78
N GLY A 155 -9.83 7.24 11.45
CA GLY A 155 -9.52 8.58 11.98
C GLY A 155 -8.14 9.10 11.57
N GLY A 156 -7.47 8.40 10.66
CA GLY A 156 -6.27 8.87 9.94
C GLY A 156 -6.63 9.61 8.67
N SER A 157 -5.62 10.12 7.94
CA SER A 157 -5.81 10.88 6.70
C SER A 157 -6.64 10.11 5.67
N SER A 158 -6.38 8.84 5.44
CA SER A 158 -7.16 8.00 4.52
C SER A 158 -8.65 7.95 4.88
N ALA A 159 -9.01 7.75 6.17
CA ALA A 159 -10.40 7.70 6.59
C ALA A 159 -11.15 9.02 6.33
N VAL A 160 -10.49 10.14 6.59
CA VAL A 160 -11.07 11.49 6.45
C VAL A 160 -11.17 11.90 4.98
N GLU A 161 -10.15 11.63 4.19
CA GLU A 161 -10.07 11.94 2.76
C GLU A 161 -11.11 11.12 1.98
N GLU A 162 -11.09 9.80 2.15
CA GLU A 162 -12.02 8.89 1.49
C GLU A 162 -13.47 9.10 1.97
N GLY A 163 -13.65 9.42 3.27
CA GLY A 163 -14.95 9.82 3.81
C GLY A 163 -15.48 11.09 3.16
N ASN A 164 -14.62 12.08 2.93
CA ASN A 164 -15.01 13.30 2.22
C ASN A 164 -15.31 13.01 0.74
N PHE A 165 -14.54 12.13 0.09
CA PHE A 165 -14.81 11.69 -1.29
C PHE A 165 -16.19 11.03 -1.42
N LEU A 166 -16.58 10.17 -0.47
CA LEU A 166 -17.88 9.50 -0.47
C LEU A 166 -19.06 10.49 -0.49
N THR A 167 -18.89 11.72 0.03
CA THR A 167 -19.95 12.74 0.00
C THR A 167 -20.35 13.19 -1.41
N LYS A 168 -19.52 12.88 -2.43
CA LYS A 168 -19.87 13.11 -3.85
C LYS A 168 -21.06 12.25 -4.27
N PHE A 169 -21.28 11.11 -3.64
CA PHE A 169 -22.33 10.15 -3.95
C PHE A 169 -23.34 10.00 -2.81
N ALA A 170 -22.86 9.76 -1.62
CA ALA A 170 -23.69 9.47 -0.46
C ALA A 170 -24.56 10.67 -0.03
N LYS A 171 -25.70 10.36 0.54
CA LYS A 171 -26.58 11.34 1.20
C LYS A 171 -25.95 11.86 2.49
N LYS A 172 -25.35 10.94 3.28
CA LYS A 172 -24.65 11.23 4.53
C LYS A 172 -23.48 10.29 4.73
N VAL A 173 -22.39 10.81 5.28
CA VAL A 173 -21.19 10.05 5.65
C VAL A 173 -20.91 10.28 7.13
N THR A 174 -20.97 9.22 7.94
CA THR A 174 -20.67 9.30 9.36
C THR A 174 -19.37 8.58 9.67
N LEU A 175 -18.38 9.32 10.18
CA LEU A 175 -17.09 8.77 10.58
C LEU A 175 -17.18 8.29 12.04
N ILE A 176 -16.92 7.00 12.27
CA ILE A 176 -16.85 6.42 13.62
C ILE A 176 -15.40 6.32 14.05
N HIS A 177 -15.04 7.04 15.12
CA HIS A 177 -13.69 7.09 15.62
C HIS A 177 -13.57 6.76 17.11
N ARG A 178 -12.56 5.92 17.44
CA ARG A 178 -12.34 5.40 18.81
C ARG A 178 -11.77 6.41 19.80
N ARG A 179 -11.43 7.62 19.38
CA ARG A 179 -10.87 8.71 20.20
C ARG A 179 -11.72 9.96 20.04
N ASP A 180 -11.39 11.00 20.79
CA ASP A 180 -12.03 12.32 20.76
C ASP A 180 -11.31 13.31 19.80
N GLU A 181 -10.24 12.86 19.12
CA GLU A 181 -9.52 13.63 18.10
C GLU A 181 -9.05 12.77 16.94
N LEU A 182 -9.04 13.36 15.73
CA LEU A 182 -8.55 12.71 14.52
C LEU A 182 -7.03 12.85 14.42
N ARG A 183 -6.38 11.83 13.84
CA ARG A 183 -4.95 11.86 13.49
C ARG A 183 -4.68 12.35 12.06
N ALA A 184 -5.72 12.58 11.28
CA ALA A 184 -5.62 13.10 9.93
C ALA A 184 -4.97 14.49 9.89
N GLU A 185 -4.43 14.88 8.75
CA GLU A 185 -3.93 16.24 8.51
C GLU A 185 -5.03 17.29 8.76
N ARG A 186 -4.66 18.44 9.33
CA ARG A 186 -5.63 19.49 9.71
C ARG A 186 -6.46 19.99 8.53
N ILE A 187 -5.88 20.07 7.34
CA ILE A 187 -6.58 20.50 6.14
C ILE A 187 -7.72 19.53 5.78
N LEU A 188 -7.48 18.23 5.87
CA LEU A 188 -8.47 17.19 5.63
C LEU A 188 -9.58 17.23 6.68
N GLN A 189 -9.20 17.37 7.97
CA GLN A 189 -10.17 17.52 9.06
C GLN A 189 -11.09 18.73 8.86
N ASN A 190 -10.54 19.88 8.45
CA ASN A 190 -11.32 21.10 8.23
C ASN A 190 -12.29 20.92 7.06
N ARG A 191 -11.85 20.33 5.95
CA ARG A 191 -12.72 20.03 4.79
C ARG A 191 -13.86 19.09 5.19
N PHE A 192 -13.56 18.02 5.93
CA PHE A 192 -14.56 17.05 6.40
C PHE A 192 -15.59 17.71 7.32
N LYS A 193 -15.14 18.42 8.36
CA LYS A 193 -16.02 19.08 9.34
C LYS A 193 -16.87 20.21 8.73
N ALA A 194 -16.38 20.86 7.67
CA ALA A 194 -17.12 21.90 6.96
C ALA A 194 -18.18 21.36 5.97
N ASN A 195 -18.13 20.09 5.64
CA ASN A 195 -19.04 19.47 4.67
C ASN A 195 -20.38 19.14 5.35
N PRO A 196 -21.52 19.68 4.88
CA PRO A 196 -22.84 19.46 5.52
C PRO A 196 -23.33 18.01 5.47
N LYS A 197 -22.73 17.17 4.63
CA LYS A 197 -23.07 15.74 4.55
C LYS A 197 -22.29 14.87 5.52
N THR A 198 -21.34 15.41 6.28
CA THR A 198 -20.49 14.63 7.18
C THR A 198 -20.90 14.78 8.65
N ASP A 199 -20.63 13.73 9.41
CA ASP A 199 -20.78 13.69 10.86
C ASP A 199 -19.70 12.82 11.50
N ILE A 200 -19.45 12.95 12.80
CA ILE A 200 -18.44 12.18 13.51
C ILE A 200 -19.02 11.63 14.83
N VAL A 201 -18.94 10.32 14.99
CA VAL A 201 -19.22 9.62 16.24
C VAL A 201 -17.90 9.35 16.95
N TRP A 202 -17.68 10.08 18.04
CA TRP A 202 -16.45 10.03 18.82
C TRP A 202 -16.46 8.92 19.86
N ASP A 203 -15.26 8.58 20.36
CA ASP A 203 -15.05 7.62 21.45
C ASP A 203 -15.75 6.29 21.24
N SER A 204 -15.89 5.87 19.98
CA SER A 204 -16.74 4.76 19.59
C SER A 204 -16.05 3.80 18.64
N VAL A 205 -16.41 2.52 18.75
CA VAL A 205 -15.94 1.45 17.86
C VAL A 205 -17.15 0.69 17.30
N VAL A 206 -16.96 0.16 16.08
CA VAL A 206 -17.90 -0.82 15.53
C VAL A 206 -17.56 -2.19 16.09
N THR A 207 -18.54 -2.87 16.69
CA THR A 207 -18.41 -4.21 17.29
C THR A 207 -19.04 -5.29 16.41
N LYS A 208 -19.94 -4.91 15.50
CA LYS A 208 -20.60 -5.83 14.56
C LYS A 208 -21.11 -5.07 13.36
N ILE A 209 -21.18 -5.73 12.21
CA ILE A 209 -21.83 -5.25 11.00
C ILE A 209 -23.06 -6.11 10.75
N ASN A 210 -24.23 -5.50 10.76
CA ASN A 210 -25.51 -6.18 10.60
C ASN A 210 -25.92 -6.11 9.12
N GLY A 211 -25.99 -7.28 8.49
CA GLY A 211 -26.44 -7.42 7.11
C GLY A 211 -27.78 -8.11 7.00
N GLY A 212 -28.56 -7.72 6.02
CA GLY A 212 -29.79 -8.35 5.60
C GLY A 212 -29.69 -9.02 4.24
N VAL A 213 -30.82 -9.23 3.60
CA VAL A 213 -30.89 -9.89 2.28
C VAL A 213 -30.23 -9.04 1.18
N LEU A 214 -30.28 -7.71 1.29
CA LEU A 214 -29.78 -6.76 0.29
C LEU A 214 -28.39 -6.20 0.60
N GLY A 215 -27.80 -6.55 1.71
CA GLY A 215 -26.49 -6.07 2.16
C GLY A 215 -26.52 -5.48 3.58
N VAL A 216 -25.63 -4.53 3.86
CA VAL A 216 -25.54 -3.88 5.18
C VAL A 216 -26.79 -3.06 5.48
N GLU A 217 -27.33 -3.19 6.70
CA GLU A 217 -28.49 -2.45 7.21
C GLU A 217 -28.14 -1.55 8.41
N SER A 218 -27.15 -1.95 9.20
CA SER A 218 -26.64 -1.16 10.32
C SER A 218 -25.27 -1.63 10.78
N VAL A 219 -24.65 -0.85 11.66
CA VAL A 219 -23.49 -1.29 12.46
C VAL A 219 -23.84 -1.18 13.94
N THR A 220 -23.41 -2.17 14.72
CA THR A 220 -23.49 -2.06 16.19
C THR A 220 -22.28 -1.25 16.66
N VAL A 221 -22.56 -0.13 17.32
CA VAL A 221 -21.59 0.84 17.81
C VAL A 221 -21.51 0.77 19.32
N LYS A 222 -20.30 0.67 19.86
CA LYS A 222 -20.04 0.75 21.29
C LYS A 222 -19.28 2.04 21.61
N ASN A 223 -19.85 2.86 22.50
CA ASN A 223 -19.16 4.00 23.08
C ASN A 223 -18.18 3.53 24.17
N LEU A 224 -16.90 3.89 24.02
CA LEU A 224 -15.82 3.42 24.90
C LEU A 224 -15.78 4.12 26.27
N LYS A 225 -16.45 5.30 26.41
CA LYS A 225 -16.53 6.05 27.67
C LYS A 225 -17.73 5.64 28.51
N THR A 226 -18.89 5.46 27.87
CA THR A 226 -20.15 5.11 28.57
C THR A 226 -20.40 3.61 28.58
N ASN A 227 -19.73 2.83 27.73
CA ASN A 227 -20.02 1.41 27.46
C ASN A 227 -21.43 1.15 26.89
N GLU A 228 -22.13 2.19 26.46
CA GLU A 228 -23.39 2.05 25.76
C GLU A 228 -23.18 1.43 24.40
N GLU A 229 -24.05 0.49 24.04
CA GLU A 229 -24.03 -0.18 22.75
C GLU A 229 -25.38 0.00 22.06
N TYR A 230 -25.37 0.37 20.77
CA TYR A 230 -26.57 0.63 19.99
C TYR A 230 -26.34 0.33 18.51
N ASP A 231 -27.43 0.07 17.80
CA ASP A 231 -27.38 -0.09 16.36
C ASP A 231 -27.50 1.27 15.65
N PHE A 232 -26.52 1.55 14.79
CA PHE A 232 -26.46 2.75 13.96
C PHE A 232 -26.86 2.39 12.52
N PRO A 233 -27.99 2.87 12.02
CA PRO A 233 -28.46 2.57 10.66
C PRO A 233 -27.48 3.07 9.60
N CYS A 234 -27.13 2.22 8.63
CA CYS A 234 -26.34 2.59 7.46
C CYS A 234 -26.48 1.51 6.38
N GLU A 235 -26.25 1.88 5.13
CA GLU A 235 -26.33 0.99 3.99
C GLU A 235 -24.96 0.60 3.44
N GLY A 236 -23.88 1.17 4.03
CA GLY A 236 -22.50 0.85 3.67
C GLY A 236 -21.52 1.18 4.78
N VAL A 237 -20.43 0.40 4.83
CA VAL A 237 -19.34 0.54 5.80
C VAL A 237 -18.01 0.55 5.07
N PHE A 238 -17.28 1.64 5.17
CA PHE A 238 -15.94 1.80 4.61
C PHE A 238 -14.89 1.76 5.71
N ILE A 239 -13.90 0.88 5.61
CA ILE A 239 -12.98 0.54 6.72
C ILE A 239 -11.56 1.04 6.45
N TYR A 240 -11.09 1.98 7.29
CA TYR A 240 -9.75 2.59 7.20
C TYR A 240 -9.06 2.61 8.58
N VAL A 241 -8.79 1.42 9.14
CA VAL A 241 -8.26 1.26 10.51
C VAL A 241 -6.76 0.98 10.57
N GLY A 242 -6.09 1.07 9.45
CA GLY A 242 -4.65 0.89 9.32
C GLY A 242 -4.27 -0.02 8.17
N LEU A 243 -2.96 -0.28 8.06
CA LEU A 243 -2.35 -1.07 7.01
C LEU A 243 -1.50 -2.18 7.63
N ILE A 244 -1.47 -3.33 6.97
CA ILE A 244 -0.61 -4.49 7.30
C ILE A 244 0.45 -4.58 6.19
N PRO A 245 1.74 -4.67 6.51
CA PRO A 245 2.78 -4.81 5.50
C PRO A 245 2.66 -6.14 4.77
N ASN A 246 2.89 -6.13 3.46
CA ASN A 246 2.86 -7.34 2.61
C ASN A 246 4.21 -8.05 2.70
N VAL A 247 4.35 -8.96 3.63
CA VAL A 247 5.60 -9.68 3.94
C VAL A 247 5.46 -11.20 3.99
N ASP A 248 4.31 -11.76 3.62
CA ASP A 248 3.99 -13.19 3.75
C ASP A 248 4.94 -14.11 2.96
N PHE A 249 5.56 -13.59 1.90
CA PHE A 249 6.55 -14.30 1.09
C PHE A 249 7.97 -14.27 1.69
N LEU A 250 8.20 -13.50 2.76
CA LEU A 250 9.48 -13.40 3.45
C LEU A 250 9.56 -14.48 4.53
N GLU A 251 10.58 -15.30 4.46
CA GLU A 251 10.94 -16.16 5.58
C GLU A 251 11.49 -15.29 6.72
N SER A 252 11.43 -15.79 7.95
CA SER A 252 11.66 -15.06 9.22
C SER A 252 13.07 -14.47 9.44
N LYS A 253 13.89 -14.33 8.41
CA LYS A 253 15.29 -13.88 8.47
C LYS A 253 15.48 -12.38 8.35
N ILE A 254 14.46 -11.64 7.86
CA ILE A 254 14.50 -10.19 7.76
C ILE A 254 14.00 -9.57 9.06
N GLU A 255 14.71 -8.57 9.57
CA GLU A 255 14.32 -7.90 10.80
C GLU A 255 13.08 -7.01 10.59
N THR A 256 12.11 -7.16 11.49
CA THR A 256 10.89 -6.34 11.50
C THR A 256 10.68 -5.63 12.85
N ASP A 257 9.84 -4.61 12.85
CA ASP A 257 9.34 -3.99 14.07
C ASP A 257 8.15 -4.79 14.66
N GLU A 258 7.61 -4.32 15.78
CA GLU A 258 6.46 -4.96 16.46
C GLU A 258 5.18 -4.97 15.60
N ALA A 259 5.08 -4.13 14.58
CA ALA A 259 3.98 -4.07 13.63
C ALA A 259 4.21 -4.92 12.37
N GLY A 260 5.31 -5.68 12.31
CA GLY A 260 5.71 -6.52 11.18
C GLY A 260 6.32 -5.76 10.01
N LYS A 261 6.66 -4.46 10.16
CA LYS A 261 7.29 -3.67 9.11
C LYS A 261 8.79 -3.94 9.07
N ILE A 262 9.36 -4.04 7.87
CA ILE A 262 10.79 -4.28 7.70
C ILE A 262 11.59 -3.09 8.25
N LYS A 263 12.53 -3.38 9.16
CA LYS A 263 13.47 -2.37 9.66
C LYS A 263 14.48 -2.01 8.59
N SER A 264 14.83 -0.74 8.52
CA SER A 264 15.77 -0.26 7.53
C SER A 264 16.65 0.89 8.03
N THR A 265 17.82 1.02 7.43
CA THR A 265 18.67 2.20 7.61
C THR A 265 18.14 3.38 6.79
N ILE A 266 18.73 4.57 6.98
CA ILE A 266 18.46 5.73 6.11
C ILE A 266 18.88 5.49 4.65
N LYS A 267 19.69 4.47 4.38
CA LYS A 267 20.11 4.02 3.05
C LYS A 267 19.22 2.93 2.48
N MET A 268 18.06 2.68 3.06
CA MET A 268 17.12 1.62 2.65
C MET A 268 17.70 0.19 2.78
N GLU A 269 18.83 0.00 3.48
CA GLU A 269 19.45 -1.30 3.73
C GLU A 269 18.70 -2.05 4.82
N THR A 270 18.52 -3.34 4.63
CA THR A 270 18.02 -4.27 5.65
C THR A 270 19.20 -4.89 6.43
N ASN A 271 18.90 -5.83 7.32
CA ASN A 271 19.94 -6.64 7.99
C ASN A 271 20.66 -7.62 7.04
N LEU A 272 20.20 -7.80 5.80
CA LEU A 272 20.74 -8.74 4.83
C LEU A 272 21.47 -8.02 3.69
N PRO A 273 22.75 -8.35 3.41
CA PRO A 273 23.52 -7.70 2.34
C PRO A 273 22.85 -7.86 0.96
N GLY A 274 22.79 -6.76 0.19
CA GLY A 274 22.16 -6.73 -1.13
C GLY A 274 20.64 -6.85 -1.12
N VAL A 275 20.00 -6.75 0.06
CA VAL A 275 18.54 -6.67 0.22
C VAL A 275 18.17 -5.29 0.74
N PHE A 276 17.38 -4.57 -0.04
CA PHE A 276 16.90 -3.23 0.25
C PHE A 276 15.38 -3.23 0.41
N VAL A 277 14.84 -2.20 1.05
CA VAL A 277 13.39 -2.06 1.25
C VAL A 277 12.96 -0.63 1.00
N ALA A 278 11.76 -0.44 0.41
CA ALA A 278 11.23 0.88 0.06
C ALA A 278 9.71 0.97 0.22
N GLY A 279 9.22 2.13 0.64
CA GLY A 279 7.79 2.44 0.75
C GLY A 279 7.13 1.88 2.00
N ASP A 280 5.82 1.67 1.95
CA ASP A 280 4.97 1.42 3.12
C ASP A 280 5.19 0.08 3.83
N VAL A 281 5.91 -0.84 3.22
CA VAL A 281 6.31 -2.13 3.81
C VAL A 281 7.36 -1.97 4.90
N ARG A 282 8.14 -0.86 4.87
CA ARG A 282 9.16 -0.56 5.86
C ARG A 282 8.64 0.28 7.03
N ASP A 283 9.49 0.46 8.03
CA ASP A 283 9.30 1.26 9.25
C ASP A 283 9.28 2.79 9.01
N THR A 284 8.64 3.24 7.94
CA THR A 284 8.54 4.65 7.57
C THR A 284 7.60 5.44 8.48
N VAL A 285 7.95 6.71 8.74
CA VAL A 285 7.13 7.64 9.52
C VAL A 285 5.94 8.17 8.71
N LEU A 286 6.15 8.46 7.42
CA LEU A 286 5.15 9.03 6.52
C LEU A 286 4.86 8.06 5.38
N LYS A 287 3.59 7.66 5.27
CA LYS A 287 3.08 6.76 4.22
C LYS A 287 2.38 7.59 3.14
N GLN A 288 3.15 8.05 2.18
CA GLN A 288 2.68 8.85 1.05
C GLN A 288 3.37 8.42 -0.25
N ALA A 289 2.75 8.67 -1.39
CA ALA A 289 3.31 8.31 -2.69
C ALA A 289 4.69 8.98 -2.93
N VAL A 290 4.87 10.22 -2.49
CA VAL A 290 6.12 10.96 -2.63
C VAL A 290 7.24 10.38 -1.77
N THR A 291 6.97 9.95 -0.54
CA THR A 291 7.98 9.31 0.31
C THR A 291 8.32 7.91 -0.20
N ALA A 292 7.32 7.16 -0.66
CA ALA A 292 7.52 5.86 -1.29
C ALA A 292 8.40 5.97 -2.55
N ALA A 293 8.16 6.97 -3.41
CA ALA A 293 9.00 7.23 -4.59
C ALA A 293 10.44 7.63 -4.20
N SER A 294 10.61 8.46 -3.15
CA SER A 294 11.91 8.82 -2.59
C SER A 294 12.66 7.58 -2.09
N ASP A 295 12.00 6.73 -1.29
CA ASP A 295 12.59 5.49 -0.78
C ASP A 295 13.05 4.58 -1.93
N GLY A 296 12.22 4.42 -2.97
CA GLY A 296 12.54 3.61 -4.15
C GLY A 296 13.78 4.11 -4.89
N SER A 297 13.88 5.42 -5.10
CA SER A 297 15.06 6.03 -5.75
C SER A 297 16.34 5.82 -4.93
N LEU A 298 16.25 5.93 -3.61
CA LEU A 298 17.38 5.73 -2.71
C LEU A 298 17.79 4.25 -2.64
N ALA A 299 16.83 3.33 -2.52
CA ALA A 299 17.09 1.89 -2.56
C ALA A 299 17.79 1.45 -3.85
N ALA A 300 17.34 1.97 -5.00
CA ALA A 300 17.98 1.69 -6.28
C ALA A 300 19.41 2.25 -6.36
N THR A 301 19.65 3.45 -5.83
CA THR A 301 21.00 4.04 -5.77
C THR A 301 21.95 3.16 -4.93
N MET A 302 21.47 2.64 -3.83
CA MET A 302 22.26 1.72 -3.00
C MET A 302 22.46 0.34 -3.66
N ALA A 303 21.46 -0.14 -4.42
CA ALA A 303 21.58 -1.38 -5.20
C ALA A 303 22.64 -1.23 -6.31
N ILE A 304 22.70 -0.08 -7.00
CA ILE A 304 23.75 0.22 -7.99
C ILE A 304 25.12 0.13 -7.33
N ALA A 305 25.35 0.85 -6.25
CA ALA A 305 26.63 0.83 -5.54
C ALA A 305 27.03 -0.58 -5.05
N TYR A 306 26.03 -1.39 -4.64
CA TYR A 306 26.28 -2.77 -4.23
C TYR A 306 26.72 -3.65 -5.41
N VAL A 307 26.05 -3.55 -6.58
CA VAL A 307 26.41 -4.30 -7.78
C VAL A 307 27.82 -3.92 -8.27
N GLU A 308 28.13 -2.62 -8.34
CA GLU A 308 29.48 -2.13 -8.67
C GLU A 308 30.54 -2.72 -7.73
N SER A 309 30.26 -2.80 -6.42
CA SER A 309 31.20 -3.39 -5.46
C SER A 309 31.44 -4.88 -5.69
N LEU A 310 30.45 -5.63 -6.22
CA LEU A 310 30.65 -7.05 -6.58
C LEU A 310 31.53 -7.20 -7.80
N GLU A 311 31.38 -6.31 -8.82
CA GLU A 311 32.23 -6.31 -10.01
C GLU A 311 33.68 -6.01 -9.66
N ASP A 312 33.94 -5.02 -8.80
CA ASP A 312 35.28 -4.68 -8.32
C ASP A 312 35.95 -5.86 -7.58
N GLN A 313 35.18 -6.58 -6.76
CA GLN A 313 35.70 -7.77 -6.05
C GLN A 313 36.07 -8.89 -7.03
N HIS A 314 35.26 -9.11 -8.08
CA HIS A 314 35.57 -10.09 -9.11
C HIS A 314 36.83 -9.73 -9.91
N LEU A 315 37.01 -8.44 -10.25
CA LEU A 315 38.20 -7.95 -10.95
C LEU A 315 39.47 -8.06 -10.06
N ALA A 316 39.35 -7.86 -8.76
CA ALA A 316 40.47 -7.95 -7.81
C ALA A 316 40.91 -9.39 -7.55
N THR A 317 40.07 -10.40 -7.84
CA THR A 317 40.32 -11.82 -7.63
C THR A 317 40.66 -12.63 -8.88
N ALA A 318 40.53 -11.99 -10.05
CA ALA A 318 40.86 -12.56 -11.36
C ALA A 318 42.28 -12.18 -11.81
#